data_bf19710438e7ad73fe1a1d8b0bc94392
#
_entry.id   bf19710438e7ad73fe1a1d8b0bc94392
#
_cell.length_a   1.000
_cell.length_b   1.000
_cell.length_c   1.000
_cell.angle_alpha   90.00
_cell.angle_beta   90.00
_cell.angle_gamma   90.00
#
_symmetry.space_group_name_H-M   'P 1'
#
loop_
_entity.id
_entity.type
_entity.pdbx_description
1 polymer ?
#
loop_
_entity_poly.entity_id
_entity_poly.type
_entity_poly.pdbx_seq_one_letter_code
_entity_poly.pdbx_strand_id
1 'polypeptide(L)'
;MTDTARLFLDTARQSLVDEHWPRLRECVSSLSDEQLWWRPNEASNSIGNLLLHLDGNIGQWIVANFNRVEASRDRPHEFSERGPVPAASLIARLGSTVEEAGAVLARITPADLTSMFQIQGYTVTGLHAIYHSIEHFALHYGQIAYITKMLQDRDLGFFRHLDRTHSGSK
;
A
#
# COMPACT_ATOMS: atom_id res chain seq x y z
N MET A 1 -22.60 14.72 4.84
CA MET A 1 -21.44 14.54 3.89
C MET A 1 -21.98 14.69 2.50
N THR A 2 -21.30 15.41 1.60
CA THR A 2 -21.71 15.42 0.20
C THR A 2 -21.55 14.01 -0.36
N ASP A 3 -22.40 13.61 -1.29
CA ASP A 3 -22.40 12.27 -1.89
C ASP A 3 -21.01 11.95 -2.50
N THR A 4 -20.43 12.89 -3.23
CA THR A 4 -19.09 12.77 -3.83
C THR A 4 -17.96 12.55 -2.81
N ALA A 5 -17.98 13.26 -1.67
CA ALA A 5 -16.96 13.10 -0.64
C ALA A 5 -17.02 11.70 -0.01
N ARG A 6 -18.22 11.20 0.25
CA ARG A 6 -18.40 9.86 0.78
C ARG A 6 -17.96 8.80 -0.22
N LEU A 7 -18.38 8.95 -1.49
CA LEU A 7 -18.00 8.04 -2.55
C LEU A 7 -16.48 7.95 -2.73
N PHE A 8 -15.77 9.10 -2.68
CA PHE A 8 -14.32 9.13 -2.74
C PHE A 8 -13.67 8.34 -1.60
N LEU A 9 -14.11 8.57 -0.35
CA LEU A 9 -13.56 7.90 0.83
C LEU A 9 -13.83 6.40 0.83
N ASP A 10 -15.05 6.00 0.45
CA ASP A 10 -15.41 4.58 0.34
C ASP A 10 -14.58 3.88 -0.74
N THR A 11 -14.39 4.53 -1.90
CA THR A 11 -13.55 4.01 -2.98
C THR A 11 -12.09 3.90 -2.54
N ALA A 12 -11.53 4.93 -1.88
CA ALA A 12 -10.17 4.91 -1.38
C ALA A 12 -9.95 3.77 -0.37
N ARG A 13 -10.89 3.61 0.59
CA ARG A 13 -10.85 2.53 1.56
C ARG A 13 -10.94 1.16 0.89
N GLN A 14 -11.90 0.96 -0.01
CA GLN A 14 -12.08 -0.28 -0.77
C GLN A 14 -10.79 -0.64 -1.52
N SER A 15 -10.22 0.31 -2.26
CA SER A 15 -8.98 0.08 -3.03
C SER A 15 -7.82 -0.34 -2.14
N LEU A 16 -7.61 0.34 -1.00
CA LEU A 16 -6.50 0.03 -0.11
C LEU A 16 -6.71 -1.29 0.65
N VAL A 17 -7.85 -1.40 1.35
CA VAL A 17 -8.08 -2.43 2.37
C VAL A 17 -8.61 -3.73 1.74
N ASP A 18 -9.54 -3.60 0.79
CA ASP A 18 -10.29 -4.75 0.29
C ASP A 18 -9.73 -5.30 -1.04
N GLU A 19 -8.89 -4.50 -1.77
CA GLU A 19 -8.34 -4.91 -3.06
C GLU A 19 -6.82 -5.05 -3.05
N HIS A 20 -6.07 -3.95 -2.81
CA HIS A 20 -4.61 -3.95 -2.99
C HIS A 20 -3.90 -4.71 -1.87
N TRP A 21 -4.28 -4.50 -0.61
CA TRP A 21 -3.65 -5.16 0.51
C TRP A 21 -3.78 -6.69 0.48
N PRO A 22 -4.96 -7.30 0.26
CA PRO A 22 -5.06 -8.75 0.19
C PRO A 22 -4.20 -9.37 -0.92
N ARG A 23 -4.16 -8.74 -2.10
CA ARG A 23 -3.34 -9.20 -3.23
C ARG A 23 -1.85 -9.07 -2.95
N LEU A 24 -1.42 -7.94 -2.35
CA LEU A 24 -0.03 -7.74 -1.95
C LEU A 24 0.38 -8.80 -0.92
N ARG A 25 -0.44 -9.02 0.10
CA ARG A 25 -0.20 -10.05 1.13
C ARG A 25 -0.07 -11.44 0.52
N GLU A 26 -0.91 -11.80 -0.45
CA GLU A 26 -0.81 -13.08 -1.19
C GLU A 26 0.52 -13.20 -1.94
N CYS A 27 0.96 -12.15 -2.64
CA CYS A 27 2.28 -12.13 -3.29
C CYS A 27 3.40 -12.44 -2.30
N VAL A 28 3.44 -11.73 -1.18
CA VAL A 28 4.53 -11.81 -0.21
C VAL A 28 4.50 -13.12 0.58
N SER A 29 3.31 -13.61 0.95
CA SER A 29 3.16 -14.86 1.71
C SER A 29 3.66 -16.10 0.97
N SER A 30 3.87 -15.99 -0.33
CA SER A 30 4.38 -17.09 -1.16
C SER A 30 5.91 -17.10 -1.30
N LEU A 31 6.61 -16.07 -0.76
CA LEU A 31 8.05 -15.89 -0.91
C LEU A 31 8.81 -16.42 0.30
N SER A 32 10.02 -16.93 0.08
CA SER A 32 11.00 -17.14 1.15
C SER A 32 11.60 -15.79 1.60
N ASP A 33 12.21 -15.77 2.80
CA ASP A 33 12.90 -14.57 3.29
C ASP A 33 14.06 -14.16 2.35
N GLU A 34 14.74 -15.12 1.72
CA GLU A 34 15.78 -14.84 0.72
C GLU A 34 15.19 -14.16 -0.51
N GLN A 35 14.06 -14.66 -1.03
CA GLN A 35 13.34 -14.03 -2.16
C GLN A 35 12.81 -12.65 -1.81
N LEU A 36 12.37 -12.44 -0.58
CA LEU A 36 11.88 -11.16 -0.09
C LEU A 36 12.95 -10.06 -0.16
N TRP A 37 14.20 -10.39 0.14
CA TRP A 37 15.33 -9.45 0.15
C TRP A 37 16.16 -9.46 -1.12
N TRP A 38 15.79 -10.29 -2.11
CA TRP A 38 16.44 -10.31 -3.42
C TRP A 38 16.27 -8.99 -4.18
N ARG A 39 17.32 -8.59 -4.87
CA ARG A 39 17.36 -7.41 -5.74
C ARG A 39 18.07 -7.75 -7.05
N PRO A 40 17.61 -7.25 -8.20
CA PRO A 40 18.28 -7.50 -9.49
C PRO A 40 19.64 -6.78 -9.59
N ASN A 41 19.82 -5.68 -8.85
CA ASN A 41 21.04 -4.88 -8.81
C ASN A 41 21.03 -3.94 -7.59
N GLU A 42 22.15 -3.25 -7.34
CA GLU A 42 22.29 -2.35 -6.18
C GLU A 42 21.38 -1.10 -6.22
N ALA A 43 20.97 -0.65 -7.41
CA ALA A 43 20.10 0.49 -7.57
C ALA A 43 18.61 0.16 -7.33
N SER A 44 18.25 -1.13 -7.24
CA SER A 44 16.87 -1.58 -7.09
C SER A 44 16.53 -1.85 -5.62
N ASN A 45 15.27 -1.64 -5.27
CA ASN A 45 14.72 -2.03 -3.98
C ASN A 45 14.30 -3.50 -3.99
N SER A 46 14.48 -4.17 -2.84
CA SER A 46 13.86 -5.47 -2.59
C SER A 46 12.37 -5.32 -2.27
N ILE A 47 11.63 -6.42 -2.30
CA ILE A 47 10.25 -6.45 -1.78
C ILE A 47 10.21 -6.04 -0.32
N GLY A 48 11.17 -6.47 0.50
CA GLY A 48 11.30 -6.06 1.91
C GLY A 48 11.41 -4.53 2.08
N ASN A 49 12.23 -3.87 1.25
CA ASN A 49 12.32 -2.39 1.25
C ASN A 49 10.97 -1.75 0.86
N LEU A 50 10.27 -2.30 -0.15
CA LEU A 50 8.98 -1.77 -0.58
C LEU A 50 7.90 -1.94 0.49
N LEU A 51 7.91 -3.03 1.26
CA LEU A 51 6.97 -3.23 2.39
C LEU A 51 7.22 -2.21 3.50
N LEU A 52 8.50 -2.00 3.89
CA LEU A 52 8.87 -0.97 4.88
C LEU A 52 8.44 0.42 4.40
N HIS A 53 8.64 0.69 3.13
CA HIS A 53 8.29 1.97 2.51
C HIS A 53 6.77 2.21 2.46
N LEU A 54 5.99 1.20 2.13
CA LEU A 54 4.53 1.28 2.13
C LEU A 54 3.98 1.49 3.54
N ASP A 55 4.52 0.78 4.54
CA ASP A 55 4.16 0.95 5.94
C ASP A 55 4.42 2.40 6.40
N GLY A 56 5.63 2.90 6.16
CA GLY A 56 5.98 4.28 6.51
C GLY A 56 5.16 5.32 5.74
N ASN A 57 4.82 5.07 4.47
CA ASN A 57 4.01 5.98 3.67
C ASN A 57 2.58 6.07 4.21
N ILE A 58 1.87 4.95 4.32
CA ILE A 58 0.48 4.91 4.83
C ILE A 58 0.41 5.44 6.27
N GLY A 59 1.36 5.02 7.12
CA GLY A 59 1.45 5.50 8.50
C GLY A 59 1.58 7.02 8.60
N GLN A 60 2.40 7.64 7.76
CA GLN A 60 2.60 9.09 7.77
C GLN A 60 1.47 9.85 7.08
N TRP A 61 1.12 9.48 5.84
CA TRP A 61 0.22 10.27 5.00
C TRP A 61 -1.26 10.13 5.38
N ILE A 62 -1.67 8.99 5.90
CA ILE A 62 -3.04 8.75 6.34
C ILE A 62 -3.12 8.73 7.87
N VAL A 63 -2.45 7.79 8.52
CA VAL A 63 -2.68 7.54 9.95
C VAL A 63 -2.27 8.72 10.79
N ALA A 64 -0.99 9.12 10.80
CA ALA A 64 -0.50 10.21 11.62
C ALA A 64 -1.12 11.56 11.24
N ASN A 65 -1.21 11.81 9.93
CA ASN A 65 -1.70 13.07 9.40
C ASN A 65 -3.15 13.38 9.82
N PHE A 66 -4.08 12.44 9.64
CA PHE A 66 -5.48 12.66 10.02
C PHE A 66 -5.76 12.45 11.51
N ASN A 67 -4.88 11.78 12.25
CA ASN A 67 -4.88 11.77 13.72
C ASN A 67 -4.26 13.04 14.31
N ARG A 68 -3.63 13.89 13.48
CA ARG A 68 -2.94 15.12 13.90
C ARG A 68 -1.83 14.84 14.92
N VAL A 69 -1.09 13.77 14.72
CA VAL A 69 0.08 13.39 15.53
C VAL A 69 1.34 13.40 14.67
N GLU A 70 2.49 13.54 15.32
CA GLU A 70 3.78 13.45 14.64
C GLU A 70 4.01 12.02 14.14
N ALA A 71 4.44 11.89 12.88
CA ALA A 71 4.76 10.59 12.31
C ALA A 71 6.15 10.14 12.76
N SER A 72 6.24 8.97 13.35
CA SER A 72 7.50 8.29 13.61
C SER A 72 7.92 7.51 12.37
N ARG A 73 8.64 8.16 11.43
CA ARG A 73 9.07 7.53 10.18
C ARG A 73 10.57 7.72 9.94
N ASP A 74 11.27 6.64 9.71
CA ASP A 74 12.67 6.64 9.28
C ASP A 74 12.78 6.22 7.81
N ARG A 75 12.52 7.18 6.91
CA ARG A 75 12.57 6.92 5.46
C ARG A 75 13.94 6.47 4.95
N PRO A 76 15.08 6.98 5.41
CA PRO A 76 16.40 6.44 5.06
C PRO A 76 16.54 4.95 5.38
N HIS A 77 16.08 4.51 6.55
CA HIS A 77 16.11 3.09 6.95
C HIS A 77 15.26 2.21 6.02
N GLU A 78 14.10 2.67 5.56
CA GLU A 78 13.24 1.91 4.64
C GLU A 78 14.02 1.42 3.40
N PHE A 79 14.96 2.20 2.90
CA PHE A 79 15.74 1.91 1.70
C PHE A 79 17.15 1.36 1.95
N SER A 80 17.70 1.56 3.16
CA SER A 80 19.02 1.06 3.52
C SER A 80 19.00 -0.34 4.12
N GLU A 81 17.86 -0.81 4.60
CA GLU A 81 17.70 -2.15 5.20
C GLU A 81 18.01 -3.25 4.17
N ARG A 82 18.74 -4.27 4.63
CA ARG A 82 19.18 -5.41 3.80
C ARG A 82 18.73 -6.75 4.35
N GLY A 83 17.95 -6.75 5.43
CA GLY A 83 17.52 -7.95 6.12
C GLY A 83 18.60 -8.59 7.00
N PRO A 84 18.32 -9.79 7.51
CA PRO A 84 17.07 -10.53 7.35
C PRO A 84 15.98 -10.05 8.34
N VAL A 85 14.90 -9.52 7.82
CA VAL A 85 13.65 -9.32 8.58
C VAL A 85 12.62 -10.29 8.02
N PRO A 86 11.99 -11.15 8.83
CA PRO A 86 11.06 -12.16 8.34
C PRO A 86 9.86 -11.56 7.62
N ALA A 87 9.43 -12.18 6.52
CA ALA A 87 8.26 -11.76 5.74
C ALA A 87 7.01 -11.63 6.63
N ALA A 88 6.79 -12.58 7.54
CA ALA A 88 5.66 -12.56 8.47
C ALA A 88 5.60 -11.30 9.34
N SER A 89 6.76 -10.79 9.79
CA SER A 89 6.85 -9.58 10.61
C SER A 89 6.50 -8.33 9.80
N LEU A 90 6.98 -8.23 8.55
CA LEU A 90 6.68 -7.12 7.66
C LEU A 90 5.21 -7.11 7.24
N ILE A 91 4.64 -8.28 6.94
CA ILE A 91 3.22 -8.46 6.64
C ILE A 91 2.35 -8.05 7.84
N ALA A 92 2.68 -8.50 9.04
CA ALA A 92 1.90 -8.15 10.23
C ALA A 92 1.93 -6.65 10.50
N ARG A 93 3.10 -6.02 10.39
CA ARG A 93 3.28 -4.58 10.60
C ARG A 93 2.50 -3.76 9.58
N LEU A 94 2.71 -3.99 8.29
CA LEU A 94 1.97 -3.28 7.23
C LEU A 94 0.46 -3.54 7.33
N GLY A 95 0.05 -4.77 7.67
CA GLY A 95 -1.36 -5.12 7.87
C GLY A 95 -2.02 -4.28 8.95
N SER A 96 -1.37 -4.13 10.11
CA SER A 96 -1.85 -3.27 11.20
C SER A 96 -1.99 -1.81 10.75
N THR A 97 -1.01 -1.29 9.99
CA THR A 97 -1.04 0.09 9.48
C THR A 97 -2.17 0.28 8.45
N VAL A 98 -2.42 -0.70 7.58
CA VAL A 98 -3.54 -0.66 6.62
C VAL A 98 -4.90 -0.72 7.32
N GLU A 99 -5.06 -1.56 8.35
CA GLU A 99 -6.28 -1.62 9.16
C GLU A 99 -6.55 -0.29 9.86
N GLU A 100 -5.53 0.32 10.46
CA GLU A 100 -5.65 1.63 11.10
C GLU A 100 -6.00 2.71 10.07
N ALA A 101 -5.35 2.72 8.90
CA ALA A 101 -5.70 3.64 7.82
C ALA A 101 -7.14 3.47 7.35
N GLY A 102 -7.65 2.23 7.25
CA GLY A 102 -9.04 1.94 6.96
C GLY A 102 -10.00 2.53 7.99
N ALA A 103 -9.67 2.44 9.28
CA ALA A 103 -10.44 3.07 10.37
C ALA A 103 -10.39 4.60 10.31
N VAL A 104 -9.24 5.18 9.95
CA VAL A 104 -9.11 6.63 9.72
C VAL A 104 -9.98 7.09 8.57
N LEU A 105 -9.91 6.44 7.40
CA LEU A 105 -10.72 6.78 6.22
C LEU A 105 -12.22 6.74 6.50
N ALA A 106 -12.67 5.80 7.35
CA ALA A 106 -14.09 5.66 7.70
C ALA A 106 -14.67 6.86 8.48
N ARG A 107 -13.81 7.66 9.18
CA ARG A 107 -14.22 8.78 10.02
C ARG A 107 -13.86 10.16 9.49
N ILE A 108 -13.14 10.25 8.37
CA ILE A 108 -12.79 11.52 7.71
C ILE A 108 -14.07 12.27 7.28
N THR A 109 -14.08 13.58 7.51
CA THR A 109 -15.17 14.48 7.14
C THR A 109 -14.86 15.22 5.82
N PRO A 110 -15.86 15.83 5.16
CA PRO A 110 -15.61 16.69 4.00
C PRO A 110 -14.69 17.87 4.29
N ALA A 111 -14.71 18.40 5.52
CA ALA A 111 -13.81 19.47 5.93
C ALA A 111 -12.35 19.01 5.98
N ASP A 112 -12.11 17.77 6.42
CA ASP A 112 -10.76 17.19 6.42
C ASP A 112 -10.21 17.02 4.99
N LEU A 113 -11.06 16.69 4.01
CA LEU A 113 -10.62 16.54 2.60
C LEU A 113 -10.11 17.87 2.01
N THR A 114 -10.67 18.99 2.45
CA THR A 114 -10.29 20.33 1.98
C THR A 114 -9.28 21.03 2.88
N SER A 115 -9.03 20.50 4.06
CA SER A 115 -8.01 21.02 4.98
C SER A 115 -6.61 20.87 4.41
N MET A 116 -5.73 21.84 4.74
CA MET A 116 -4.34 21.81 4.32
C MET A 116 -3.47 21.11 5.37
N PHE A 117 -2.56 20.28 4.91
CA PHE A 117 -1.62 19.52 5.73
C PHE A 117 -0.18 19.73 5.26
N GLN A 118 0.76 19.65 6.19
CA GLN A 118 2.19 19.67 5.91
C GLN A 118 2.74 18.24 6.03
N ILE A 119 3.16 17.64 4.92
CA ILE A 119 3.66 16.26 4.88
C ILE A 119 4.93 16.22 4.05
N GLN A 120 6.07 15.84 4.65
CA GLN A 120 7.37 15.73 3.96
C GLN A 120 7.81 17.02 3.26
N GLY A 121 7.45 18.19 3.79
CA GLY A 121 7.76 19.49 3.17
C GLY A 121 6.75 19.93 2.10
N TYR A 122 5.76 19.11 1.76
CA TYR A 122 4.67 19.47 0.86
C TYR A 122 3.50 20.06 1.62
N THR A 123 2.85 21.07 1.03
CA THR A 123 1.55 21.59 1.48
C THR A 123 0.47 21.02 0.58
N VAL A 124 -0.37 20.14 1.12
CA VAL A 124 -1.36 19.38 0.33
C VAL A 124 -2.73 19.39 1.01
N THR A 125 -3.81 19.22 0.22
CA THR A 125 -5.14 18.98 0.78
C THR A 125 -5.25 17.55 1.34
N GLY A 126 -6.19 17.32 2.24
CA GLY A 126 -6.49 15.97 2.74
C GLY A 126 -6.89 15.00 1.62
N LEU A 127 -7.66 15.49 0.64
CA LEU A 127 -7.98 14.70 -0.56
C LEU A 127 -6.73 14.25 -1.30
N HIS A 128 -5.79 15.18 -1.54
CA HIS A 128 -4.53 14.87 -2.21
C HIS A 128 -3.69 13.88 -1.40
N ALA A 129 -3.62 14.03 -0.08
CA ALA A 129 -2.88 13.12 0.79
C ALA A 129 -3.40 11.68 0.68
N ILE A 130 -4.72 11.50 0.69
CA ILE A 130 -5.36 10.18 0.52
C ILE A 130 -5.11 9.63 -0.89
N TYR A 131 -5.38 10.43 -1.93
CA TYR A 131 -5.18 10.02 -3.32
C TYR A 131 -3.73 9.56 -3.57
N HIS A 132 -2.76 10.38 -3.14
CA HIS A 132 -1.34 10.04 -3.23
C HIS A 132 -1.02 8.70 -2.57
N SER A 133 -1.53 8.44 -1.36
CA SER A 133 -1.26 7.21 -0.64
C SER A 133 -1.81 5.97 -1.36
N ILE A 134 -3.02 6.06 -1.91
CA ILE A 134 -3.65 4.94 -2.63
C ILE A 134 -2.92 4.67 -3.96
N GLU A 135 -2.62 5.72 -4.73
CA GLU A 135 -1.86 5.62 -5.99
C GLU A 135 -0.46 5.03 -5.73
N HIS A 136 0.23 5.53 -4.71
CA HIS A 136 1.56 5.08 -4.31
C HIS A 136 1.57 3.61 -3.88
N PHE A 137 0.55 3.20 -3.11
CA PHE A 137 0.38 1.79 -2.73
C PHE A 137 0.17 0.90 -3.95
N ALA A 138 -0.70 1.30 -4.88
CA ALA A 138 -0.96 0.57 -6.11
C ALA A 138 0.28 0.44 -6.98
N LEU A 139 1.08 1.51 -7.10
CA LEU A 139 2.34 1.53 -7.85
C LEU A 139 3.33 0.49 -7.30
N HIS A 140 3.56 0.48 -5.99
CA HIS A 140 4.49 -0.47 -5.36
C HIS A 140 3.92 -1.88 -5.28
N TYR A 141 2.61 -2.05 -5.10
CA TYR A 141 1.98 -3.37 -5.22
C TYR A 141 2.22 -3.97 -6.61
N GLY A 142 2.10 -3.17 -7.68
CA GLY A 142 2.40 -3.62 -9.04
C GLY A 142 3.85 -4.08 -9.21
N GLN A 143 4.82 -3.37 -8.61
CA GLN A 143 6.23 -3.77 -8.59
C GLN A 143 6.43 -5.09 -7.83
N ILE A 144 5.83 -5.23 -6.64
CA ILE A 144 5.90 -6.45 -5.83
C ILE A 144 5.30 -7.63 -6.60
N ALA A 145 4.13 -7.47 -7.19
CA ALA A 145 3.48 -8.53 -7.99
C ALA A 145 4.35 -8.95 -9.18
N TYR A 146 4.98 -8.00 -9.88
CA TYR A 146 5.88 -8.27 -10.99
C TYR A 146 7.12 -9.05 -10.54
N ILE A 147 7.79 -8.61 -9.47
CA ILE A 147 8.96 -9.29 -8.91
C ILE A 147 8.59 -10.71 -8.44
N THR A 148 7.45 -10.87 -7.76
CA THR A 148 6.95 -12.18 -7.31
C THR A 148 6.76 -13.14 -8.48
N LYS A 149 6.10 -12.69 -9.56
CA LYS A 149 5.92 -13.51 -10.77
C LYS A 149 7.26 -13.90 -11.39
N MET A 150 8.21 -12.98 -11.43
CA MET A 150 9.55 -13.22 -11.98
C MET A 150 10.33 -14.26 -11.16
N LEU A 151 10.25 -14.19 -9.82
CA LEU A 151 10.97 -15.10 -8.92
C LEU A 151 10.34 -16.50 -8.85
N GLN A 152 9.03 -16.63 -9.09
CA GLN A 152 8.29 -17.88 -8.92
C GLN A 152 7.87 -18.52 -10.24
N ASP A 153 8.07 -17.85 -11.38
CA ASP A 153 7.64 -18.29 -12.72
C ASP A 153 6.18 -18.77 -12.74
N ARG A 154 5.28 -17.98 -12.12
CA ARG A 154 3.86 -18.34 -12.02
C ARG A 154 2.91 -17.19 -12.23
N ASP A 155 1.71 -17.47 -12.74
CA ASP A 155 0.58 -16.57 -12.73
C ASP A 155 -0.03 -16.49 -11.33
N LEU A 156 -0.25 -15.24 -10.82
CA LEU A 156 -0.89 -15.00 -9.52
C LEU A 156 -2.42 -15.20 -9.54
N GLY A 157 -3.01 -15.24 -10.73
CA GLY A 157 -4.42 -15.59 -10.91
C GLY A 157 -5.45 -14.54 -10.47
N PHE A 158 -5.03 -13.32 -10.14
CA PHE A 158 -5.92 -12.29 -9.60
C PHE A 158 -7.09 -11.90 -10.52
N PHE A 159 -6.95 -12.10 -11.82
CA PHE A 159 -7.92 -11.70 -12.83
C PHE A 159 -8.53 -12.87 -13.60
N ARG A 160 -8.30 -14.12 -13.20
CA ARG A 160 -8.84 -15.32 -13.89
C ARG A 160 -10.36 -15.34 -14.00
N HIS A 161 -11.08 -14.62 -13.13
CA HIS A 161 -12.53 -14.49 -13.23
C HIS A 161 -12.98 -13.75 -14.49
N LEU A 162 -12.14 -12.87 -15.07
CA LEU A 162 -12.42 -12.14 -16.29
C LEU A 162 -12.33 -13.05 -17.54
N ASP A 163 -11.52 -14.11 -17.51
CA ASP A 163 -11.34 -15.01 -18.62
C ASP A 163 -12.59 -15.90 -18.86
N ARG A 164 -13.40 -16.11 -17.82
CA ARG A 164 -14.60 -16.94 -17.86
C ARG A 164 -15.80 -16.25 -18.51
N THR A 165 -15.80 -14.94 -18.62
CA THR A 165 -16.91 -14.16 -19.20
C THR A 165 -16.92 -14.16 -20.72
N HIS A 166 -15.81 -14.57 -21.39
CA HIS A 166 -15.69 -14.61 -22.86
C HIS A 166 -15.99 -15.99 -23.47
N SER A 167 -16.21 -17.03 -22.69
CA SER A 167 -16.51 -18.37 -23.18
C SER A 167 -18.01 -18.69 -23.32
N GLY A 168 -18.87 -17.72 -23.07
CA GLY A 168 -20.35 -17.90 -23.05
C GLY A 168 -21.11 -17.35 -24.26
N SER A 169 -20.42 -16.93 -25.34
CA SER A 169 -21.09 -16.44 -26.57
C SER A 169 -20.51 -17.17 -27.80
N LYS A 170 -20.99 -18.38 -28.04
CA LYS A 170 -20.99 -19.05 -29.34
C LYS A 170 -22.33 -19.70 -29.56
#